data_ff84408755e33193cdd87fb3d912394b
#
_entry.id   ff84408755e33193cdd87fb3d912394b
#
_cell.length_a   1.000
_cell.length_b   1.000
_cell.length_c   1.000
_cell.angle_alpha   90.00
_cell.angle_beta   90.00
_cell.angle_gamma   90.00
#
_symmetry.space_group_name_H-M   'P 1'
#
loop_
_entity.id
_entity.type
_entity.pdbx_description
1 polymer ?
#
loop_
_entity_poly.entity_id
_entity_poly.type
_entity_poly.pdbx_seq_one_letter_code
_entity_poly.pdbx_strand_id
1 'polypeptide(L)'
;MAHNKFLPRVLAAAAAMMLLAGCSSKADPGFSPANPVNITIWTYYNGEQLEAFNALVDEFNSTVGKEQGITVESSSHGSVTDLENNVLASAEGKVGAEAMPNIFSAYADTAYALDEMGQIADLSDYLSEEDRTAFIEDYLSEGNFS
;
A
#
# COMPACT_ATOMS: atom_id res chain seq x y z
N MET A 1 56.60 26.30 33.87
CA MET A 1 55.54 25.26 33.90
C MET A 1 54.41 25.71 33.01
N ALA A 2 54.37 25.20 31.77
CA ALA A 2 53.35 25.55 30.79
C ALA A 2 52.25 24.51 30.86
N HIS A 3 51.06 24.88 31.40
CA HIS A 3 49.89 24.01 31.44
C HIS A 3 49.26 23.93 30.06
N ASN A 4 49.22 22.72 29.54
CA ASN A 4 48.72 22.34 28.26
C ASN A 4 47.19 22.48 28.18
N LYS A 5 46.68 23.66 27.73
CA LYS A 5 45.27 23.98 27.58
C LYS A 5 44.62 23.45 26.31
N PHE A 6 45.32 22.56 25.59
CA PHE A 6 44.84 22.01 24.30
C PHE A 6 44.02 20.72 24.44
N LEU A 7 44.16 19.99 25.54
CA LEU A 7 43.50 18.67 25.66
C LEU A 7 41.96 18.71 25.78
N PRO A 8 41.31 19.69 26.48
CA PRO A 8 39.84 19.67 26.60
C PRO A 8 39.11 20.12 25.31
N ARG A 9 39.78 20.82 24.39
CA ARG A 9 39.16 21.27 23.15
C ARG A 9 39.10 20.20 22.07
N VAL A 10 40.02 19.23 22.07
CA VAL A 10 40.05 18.12 21.14
C VAL A 10 39.00 17.06 21.50
N LEU A 11 38.75 16.82 22.79
CA LEU A 11 37.70 15.92 23.24
C LEU A 11 36.28 16.44 22.93
N ALA A 12 36.05 17.75 22.98
CA ALA A 12 34.77 18.36 22.67
C ALA A 12 34.42 18.29 21.17
N ALA A 13 35.43 18.33 20.29
CA ALA A 13 35.25 18.21 18.84
C ALA A 13 34.96 16.77 18.42
N ALA A 14 35.51 15.76 19.10
CA ALA A 14 35.26 14.35 18.81
C ALA A 14 33.85 13.90 19.25
N ALA A 15 33.30 14.48 20.32
CA ALA A 15 31.94 14.18 20.78
C ALA A 15 30.83 14.77 19.86
N ALA A 16 31.14 15.88 19.18
CA ALA A 16 30.18 16.51 18.25
C ALA A 16 30.06 15.79 16.88
N MET A 17 31.03 14.97 16.50
CA MET A 17 30.98 14.21 15.23
C MET A 17 30.21 12.88 15.32
N MET A 18 29.88 12.38 16.51
CA MET A 18 29.11 11.15 16.68
C MET A 18 27.59 11.35 16.64
N LEU A 19 27.09 12.58 16.54
CA LEU A 19 25.66 12.88 16.48
C LEU A 19 25.12 13.02 15.03
N LEU A 20 25.95 12.81 14.02
CA LEU A 20 25.57 12.88 12.61
C LEU A 20 25.47 11.51 11.91
N ALA A 21 25.50 10.41 12.69
CA ALA A 21 24.99 9.13 12.22
C ALA A 21 23.44 9.19 12.28
N GLY A 22 22.87 10.14 11.55
CA GLY A 22 21.45 10.28 11.36
C GLY A 22 20.94 9.06 10.62
N CYS A 23 19.98 8.39 11.22
CA CYS A 23 19.14 7.38 10.67
C CYS A 23 18.79 7.68 9.21
N SER A 24 19.26 6.84 8.30
CA SER A 24 18.61 6.63 7.03
C SER A 24 17.27 5.94 7.35
N SER A 25 16.31 6.67 7.87
CA SER A 25 14.94 6.22 7.92
C SER A 25 14.48 6.07 6.48
N LYS A 26 14.15 4.85 6.06
CA LYS A 26 13.22 4.65 4.95
C LYS A 26 12.09 5.66 5.19
N ALA A 27 11.73 6.42 4.17
CA ALA A 27 10.66 7.40 4.29
C ALA A 27 9.47 6.70 4.94
N ASP A 28 9.08 7.16 6.11
CA ASP A 28 7.89 6.69 6.80
C ASP A 28 6.73 6.97 5.83
N PRO A 29 5.91 5.99 5.45
CA PRO A 29 4.77 6.20 4.54
C PRO A 29 3.75 7.21 5.08
N GLY A 30 3.98 7.76 6.28
CA GLY A 30 3.16 8.82 6.85
C GLY A 30 1.89 8.33 7.56
N PHE A 31 1.64 7.02 7.58
CA PHE A 31 0.56 6.42 8.35
C PHE A 31 1.09 5.69 9.59
N SER A 32 0.31 5.68 10.65
CA SER A 32 0.63 5.07 11.94
C SER A 32 -0.66 4.97 12.77
N PRO A 33 -0.67 4.27 13.92
CA PRO A 33 -1.83 4.28 14.82
C PRO A 33 -2.27 5.67 15.27
N ALA A 34 -1.37 6.65 15.27
CA ALA A 34 -1.68 8.06 15.56
C ALA A 34 -2.21 8.83 14.33
N ASN A 35 -1.95 8.33 13.12
CA ASN A 35 -2.42 8.87 11.85
C ASN A 35 -2.92 7.73 10.96
N PRO A 36 -4.08 7.12 11.29
CA PRO A 36 -4.57 5.94 10.61
C PRO A 36 -5.09 6.25 9.21
N VAL A 37 -5.02 5.24 8.33
CA VAL A 37 -5.61 5.26 6.99
C VAL A 37 -6.65 4.17 6.83
N ASN A 38 -7.66 4.43 6.02
CA ASN A 38 -8.66 3.45 5.62
C ASN A 38 -8.44 3.05 4.16
N ILE A 39 -8.40 1.74 3.90
CA ILE A 39 -8.24 1.13 2.59
C ILE A 39 -9.53 0.41 2.23
N THR A 40 -10.15 0.79 1.13
CA THR A 40 -11.36 0.15 0.62
C THR A 40 -11.01 -0.88 -0.44
N ILE A 41 -11.61 -2.07 -0.34
CA ILE A 41 -11.43 -3.17 -1.30
C ILE A 41 -12.78 -3.59 -1.85
N TRP A 42 -12.92 -3.57 -3.18
CA TRP A 42 -14.11 -4.08 -3.86
C TRP A 42 -13.84 -5.43 -4.52
N THR A 43 -14.74 -6.37 -4.28
CA THR A 43 -14.66 -7.73 -4.83
C THR A 43 -15.99 -8.14 -5.47
N TYR A 44 -15.97 -9.26 -6.18
CA TYR A 44 -17.18 -9.95 -6.65
C TYR A 44 -17.46 -11.23 -5.85
N TYR A 45 -16.75 -11.43 -4.73
CA TYR A 45 -16.85 -12.67 -3.96
C TYR A 45 -18.21 -12.84 -3.33
N ASN A 46 -18.67 -14.10 -3.26
CA ASN A 46 -19.96 -14.48 -2.69
C ASN A 46 -19.83 -15.76 -1.87
N GLY A 47 -20.80 -16.01 -0.97
CA GLY A 47 -20.87 -17.22 -0.17
C GLY A 47 -19.57 -17.49 0.60
N GLU A 48 -19.09 -18.73 0.56
CA GLU A 48 -17.90 -19.16 1.32
C GLU A 48 -16.62 -18.38 0.95
N GLN A 49 -16.48 -17.96 -0.31
CA GLN A 49 -15.33 -17.16 -0.75
C GLN A 49 -15.34 -15.77 -0.08
N LEU A 50 -16.51 -15.14 0.01
CA LEU A 50 -16.66 -13.86 0.69
C LEU A 50 -16.40 -14.00 2.18
N GLU A 51 -16.91 -15.06 2.81
CA GLU A 51 -16.68 -15.35 4.23
C GLU A 51 -15.19 -15.53 4.52
N ALA A 52 -14.49 -16.32 3.70
CA ALA A 52 -13.05 -16.54 3.84
C ALA A 52 -12.25 -15.24 3.65
N PHE A 53 -12.62 -14.43 2.66
CA PHE A 53 -11.95 -13.14 2.43
C PHE A 53 -12.19 -12.17 3.59
N ASN A 54 -13.40 -12.07 4.08
CA ASN A 54 -13.72 -11.21 5.23
C ASN A 54 -12.96 -11.66 6.50
N ALA A 55 -12.80 -12.96 6.70
CA ALA A 55 -11.99 -13.46 7.82
C ALA A 55 -10.52 -13.02 7.74
N LEU A 56 -9.93 -12.99 6.53
CA LEU A 56 -8.57 -12.46 6.31
C LEU A 56 -8.50 -10.95 6.56
N VAL A 57 -9.51 -10.20 6.15
CA VAL A 57 -9.61 -8.75 6.43
C VAL A 57 -9.70 -8.51 7.94
N ASP A 58 -10.52 -9.26 8.65
CA ASP A 58 -10.65 -9.16 10.11
C ASP A 58 -9.35 -9.50 10.82
N GLU A 59 -8.65 -10.55 10.37
CA GLU A 59 -7.33 -10.92 10.90
C GLU A 59 -6.31 -9.80 10.66
N PHE A 60 -6.23 -9.27 9.45
CA PHE A 60 -5.36 -8.14 9.14
C PHE A 60 -5.67 -6.93 10.03
N ASN A 61 -6.93 -6.53 10.13
CA ASN A 61 -7.37 -5.37 10.91
C ASN A 61 -7.08 -5.53 12.41
N SER A 62 -7.14 -6.77 12.92
CA SER A 62 -6.88 -7.05 14.34
C SER A 62 -5.39 -7.20 14.68
N THR A 63 -4.53 -7.41 13.69
CA THR A 63 -3.09 -7.67 13.82
C THR A 63 -2.26 -6.58 13.18
N VAL A 64 -1.72 -6.82 11.98
CA VAL A 64 -0.81 -5.92 11.26
C VAL A 64 -1.45 -4.56 11.01
N GLY A 65 -2.70 -4.51 10.60
CA GLY A 65 -3.42 -3.27 10.34
C GLY A 65 -3.48 -2.39 11.58
N LYS A 66 -3.83 -2.98 12.72
CA LYS A 66 -3.86 -2.28 14.01
C LYS A 66 -2.50 -1.73 14.42
N GLU A 67 -1.44 -2.51 14.23
CA GLU A 67 -0.06 -2.10 14.58
C GLU A 67 0.44 -0.98 13.67
N GLN A 68 0.05 -1.00 12.40
CA GLN A 68 0.49 -0.03 11.40
C GLN A 68 -0.44 1.18 11.27
N GLY A 69 -1.61 1.17 11.89
CA GLY A 69 -2.61 2.21 11.71
C GLY A 69 -3.32 2.12 10.36
N ILE A 70 -3.53 0.92 9.85
CA ILE A 70 -4.24 0.65 8.60
C ILE A 70 -5.53 -0.10 8.91
N THR A 71 -6.65 0.37 8.41
CA THR A 71 -7.93 -0.35 8.46
C THR A 71 -8.36 -0.68 7.05
N VAL A 72 -8.77 -1.92 6.82
CA VAL A 72 -9.31 -2.39 5.54
C VAL A 72 -10.81 -2.58 5.67
N GLU A 73 -11.57 -2.02 4.74
CA GLU A 73 -13.00 -2.24 4.56
C GLU A 73 -13.22 -2.95 3.21
N SER A 74 -13.86 -4.12 3.23
CA SER A 74 -14.19 -4.85 2.02
C SER A 74 -15.67 -4.79 1.72
N SER A 75 -16.04 -4.70 0.44
CA SER A 75 -17.40 -4.84 -0.04
C SER A 75 -17.48 -5.76 -1.26
N SER A 76 -18.53 -6.57 -1.31
CA SER A 76 -18.83 -7.38 -2.49
C SER A 76 -19.84 -6.65 -3.38
N HIS A 77 -19.55 -6.57 -4.66
CA HIS A 77 -20.43 -6.03 -5.69
C HIS A 77 -21.23 -7.11 -6.43
N GLY A 78 -21.28 -8.32 -5.86
CA GLY A 78 -22.19 -9.38 -6.28
C GLY A 78 -21.70 -10.19 -7.47
N SER A 79 -21.36 -9.59 -8.59
CA SER A 79 -20.85 -10.28 -9.77
C SER A 79 -19.65 -9.54 -10.39
N VAL A 80 -18.91 -10.24 -11.25
CA VAL A 80 -17.81 -9.62 -12.01
C VAL A 80 -18.33 -8.43 -12.82
N THR A 81 -19.43 -8.61 -13.55
CA THR A 81 -20.01 -7.55 -14.40
C THR A 81 -20.48 -6.35 -13.58
N ASP A 82 -21.11 -6.59 -12.42
CA ASP A 82 -21.53 -5.48 -11.54
C ASP A 82 -20.34 -4.74 -10.97
N LEU A 83 -19.30 -5.45 -10.54
CA LEU A 83 -18.06 -4.84 -10.05
C LEU A 83 -17.40 -3.99 -11.13
N GLU A 84 -17.20 -4.53 -12.34
CA GLU A 84 -16.60 -3.79 -13.47
C GLU A 84 -17.39 -2.53 -13.81
N ASN A 85 -18.74 -2.64 -13.92
CA ASN A 85 -19.59 -1.48 -14.17
C ASN A 85 -19.46 -0.40 -13.07
N ASN A 86 -19.41 -0.82 -11.81
CA ASN A 86 -19.30 0.10 -10.68
C ASN A 86 -17.92 0.77 -10.64
N VAL A 87 -16.83 0.02 -10.87
CA VAL A 87 -15.48 0.57 -10.93
C VAL A 87 -15.34 1.57 -12.09
N LEU A 88 -15.80 1.23 -13.29
CA LEU A 88 -15.78 2.12 -14.44
C LEU A 88 -16.65 3.36 -14.22
N ALA A 89 -17.84 3.20 -13.62
CA ALA A 89 -18.70 4.34 -13.28
C ALA A 89 -18.04 5.30 -12.28
N SER A 90 -17.33 4.75 -11.30
CA SER A 90 -16.56 5.52 -10.32
C SER A 90 -15.40 6.26 -10.97
N ALA A 91 -14.62 5.56 -11.82
CA ALA A 91 -13.48 6.14 -12.53
C ALA A 91 -13.88 7.29 -13.47
N GLU A 92 -15.03 7.15 -14.14
CA GLU A 92 -15.62 8.17 -15.02
C GLU A 92 -16.30 9.32 -14.26
N GLY A 93 -16.45 9.22 -12.94
CA GLY A 93 -17.15 10.21 -12.13
C GLY A 93 -18.64 10.33 -12.44
N LYS A 94 -19.31 9.23 -12.82
CA LYS A 94 -20.74 9.24 -13.14
C LYS A 94 -21.60 9.68 -11.95
N VAL A 95 -22.65 10.38 -12.24
CA VAL A 95 -23.61 10.84 -11.20
C VAL A 95 -24.21 9.64 -10.49
N GLY A 96 -24.07 9.60 -9.16
CA GLY A 96 -24.55 8.52 -8.33
C GLY A 96 -23.59 7.34 -8.19
N ALA A 97 -22.44 7.35 -8.85
CA ALA A 97 -21.38 6.37 -8.60
C ALA A 97 -20.76 6.59 -7.22
N GLU A 98 -20.33 5.50 -6.60
CA GLU A 98 -19.53 5.53 -5.38
C GLU A 98 -18.13 6.09 -5.65
N ALA A 99 -17.42 6.47 -4.60
CA ALA A 99 -16.01 6.86 -4.73
C ALA A 99 -15.17 5.65 -5.17
N MET A 100 -14.16 5.91 -6.01
CA MET A 100 -13.24 4.85 -6.46
C MET A 100 -12.60 4.14 -5.27
N PRO A 101 -12.60 2.80 -5.20
CA PRO A 101 -11.93 2.06 -4.14
C PRO A 101 -10.41 2.15 -4.29
N ASN A 102 -9.69 1.87 -3.19
CA ASN A 102 -8.22 1.79 -3.25
C ASN A 102 -7.73 0.52 -3.95
N ILE A 103 -8.46 -0.57 -3.79
CA ILE A 103 -8.14 -1.88 -4.39
C ILE A 103 -9.44 -2.49 -4.94
N PHE A 104 -9.36 -3.15 -6.05
CA PHE A 104 -10.50 -3.87 -6.62
C PHE A 104 -10.05 -5.09 -7.41
N SER A 105 -10.92 -6.09 -7.51
CA SER A 105 -10.72 -7.23 -8.40
C SER A 105 -11.12 -6.84 -9.82
N ALA A 106 -10.30 -7.14 -10.81
CA ALA A 106 -10.58 -6.88 -12.22
C ALA A 106 -9.96 -7.96 -13.11
N TYR A 107 -10.49 -8.10 -14.31
CA TYR A 107 -9.79 -8.75 -15.41
C TYR A 107 -8.88 -7.75 -16.15
N ALA A 108 -7.95 -8.26 -16.93
CA ALA A 108 -6.93 -7.47 -17.61
C ALA A 108 -7.50 -6.38 -18.53
N ASP A 109 -8.62 -6.62 -19.19
CA ASP A 109 -9.30 -5.66 -20.07
C ASP A 109 -9.85 -4.46 -19.31
N THR A 110 -10.50 -4.69 -18.18
CA THR A 110 -10.97 -3.60 -17.28
C THR A 110 -9.79 -2.85 -16.67
N ALA A 111 -8.77 -3.56 -16.23
CA ALA A 111 -7.56 -2.95 -15.68
C ALA A 111 -6.85 -2.07 -16.74
N TYR A 112 -6.71 -2.56 -17.98
CA TYR A 112 -6.16 -1.78 -19.08
C TYR A 112 -6.96 -0.51 -19.38
N ALA A 113 -8.30 -0.60 -19.40
CA ALA A 113 -9.15 0.57 -19.63
C ALA A 113 -8.96 1.64 -18.53
N LEU A 114 -8.75 1.23 -17.29
CA LEU A 114 -8.51 2.13 -16.16
C LEU A 114 -7.09 2.70 -16.16
N ASP A 115 -6.11 1.96 -16.65
CA ASP A 115 -4.75 2.42 -16.87
C ASP A 115 -4.73 3.56 -17.92
N GLU A 116 -5.41 3.39 -19.04
CA GLU A 116 -5.58 4.43 -20.07
C GLU A 116 -6.25 5.70 -19.52
N MET A 117 -7.06 5.59 -18.46
CA MET A 117 -7.65 6.73 -17.75
C MET A 117 -6.72 7.32 -16.67
N GLY A 118 -5.57 6.71 -16.41
CA GLY A 118 -4.66 7.09 -15.33
C GLY A 118 -5.22 6.83 -13.93
N GLN A 119 -6.08 5.83 -13.78
CA GLN A 119 -6.75 5.48 -12.52
C GLN A 119 -6.10 4.31 -11.79
N ILE A 120 -5.02 3.73 -12.32
CA ILE A 120 -4.26 2.64 -11.72
C ILE A 120 -2.88 3.12 -11.32
N ALA A 121 -2.40 2.68 -10.19
CA ALA A 121 -1.04 2.90 -9.73
C ALA A 121 -0.11 1.80 -10.26
N ASP A 122 1.04 2.18 -10.80
CA ASP A 122 2.12 1.23 -11.08
C ASP A 122 2.74 0.75 -9.78
N LEU A 123 2.71 -0.57 -9.55
CA LEU A 123 3.25 -1.22 -8.37
C LEU A 123 4.66 -1.80 -8.59
N SER A 124 5.24 -1.65 -9.77
CA SER A 124 6.53 -2.26 -10.11
C SER A 124 7.67 -1.88 -9.17
N ASP A 125 7.69 -0.62 -8.72
CA ASP A 125 8.70 -0.11 -7.79
C ASP A 125 8.51 -0.58 -6.34
N TYR A 126 7.34 -1.14 -6.02
CA TYR A 126 6.98 -1.61 -4.67
C TYR A 126 7.14 -3.12 -4.49
N LEU A 127 7.31 -3.87 -5.58
CA LEU A 127 7.53 -5.31 -5.55
C LEU A 127 9.03 -5.61 -5.45
N SER A 128 9.44 -6.24 -4.36
CA SER A 128 10.80 -6.76 -4.22
C SER A 128 11.03 -7.98 -5.14
N GLU A 129 12.29 -8.37 -5.35
CA GLU A 129 12.62 -9.62 -6.06
C GLU A 129 12.04 -10.84 -5.36
N GLU A 130 11.96 -10.83 -4.03
CA GLU A 130 11.35 -11.90 -3.24
C GLU A 130 9.85 -11.98 -3.54
N ASP A 131 9.15 -10.84 -3.57
CA ASP A 131 7.73 -10.79 -3.91
C ASP A 131 7.50 -11.29 -5.34
N ARG A 132 8.29 -10.83 -6.31
CA ARG A 132 8.19 -11.26 -7.71
C ARG A 132 8.36 -12.77 -7.89
N THR A 133 9.32 -13.36 -7.17
CA THR A 133 9.55 -14.81 -7.23
C THR A 133 8.51 -15.64 -6.50
N ALA A 134 7.71 -15.05 -5.61
CA ALA A 134 6.61 -15.71 -4.94
C ALA A 134 5.36 -15.84 -5.82
N PHE A 135 5.23 -15.00 -6.87
CA PHE A 135 4.13 -15.08 -7.82
C PHE A 135 4.39 -16.12 -8.92
N ILE A 136 3.33 -16.65 -9.48
CA ILE A 136 3.39 -17.43 -10.72
C ILE A 136 3.63 -16.44 -11.86
N GLU A 137 4.72 -16.62 -12.62
CA GLU A 137 5.20 -15.68 -13.63
C GLU A 137 4.14 -15.33 -14.67
N ASP A 138 3.40 -16.33 -15.16
CA ASP A 138 2.32 -16.12 -16.15
C ASP A 138 1.22 -15.18 -15.62
N TYR A 139 0.85 -15.31 -14.33
CA TYR A 139 -0.17 -14.44 -13.73
C TYR A 139 0.38 -13.04 -13.43
N LEU A 140 1.63 -12.93 -13.02
CA LEU A 140 2.24 -11.62 -12.82
C LEU A 140 2.34 -10.84 -14.14
N SER A 141 2.61 -11.54 -15.24
CA SER A 141 2.73 -10.93 -16.58
C SER A 141 1.41 -10.37 -17.13
N GLU A 142 0.26 -10.90 -16.70
CA GLU A 142 -1.07 -10.36 -17.08
C GLU A 142 -1.31 -8.93 -16.61
N GLY A 143 -0.63 -8.49 -15.55
CA GLY A 143 -0.69 -7.12 -15.04
C GLY A 143 0.30 -6.15 -15.72
N ASN A 144 1.02 -6.58 -16.74
CA ASN A 144 2.00 -5.76 -17.44
C ASN A 144 1.42 -5.20 -18.74
N PHE A 145 0.93 -3.97 -18.72
CA PHE A 145 0.22 -3.34 -19.85
C PHE A 145 1.10 -2.45 -20.74
N SER A 146 2.32 -2.10 -20.30
CA SER A 146 3.25 -1.20 -21.00
C SER A 146 4.60 -1.82 -21.28
#